data_cea4974b0be1cc59b5ca32372ea13584
#
_entry.id   cea4974b0be1cc59b5ca32372ea13584
#
_cell.length_a   1.000
_cell.length_b   1.000
_cell.length_c   1.000
_cell.angle_alpha   90.00
_cell.angle_beta   90.00
_cell.angle_gamma   90.00
#
_symmetry.space_group_name_H-M   'P 1'
#
loop_
_entity.id
_entity.type
_entity.pdbx_description
1 polymer ?
#
loop_
_entity_poly.entity_id
_entity_poly.type
_entity_poly.pdbx_seq_one_letter_code
_entity_poly.pdbx_strand_id
1 'polypeptide(L)'
;MLKDLNPDIYRRLEAAVLEVFSQSDFHKASIRDVAEKAEVSFTTIYKHYESKERLVFAFVDVWMGKLTDRIVDHIQGVENLQERLRKVFWLQLDYYERHEGLGRIVFMTLPMKTWMADETFEQRRMMTLLIKVLKQGQEEGILNDLVDATVLLDFLMGFVQRSFFMWIQRGQQESLVERANPMFGMVWRGMLNQHLVDQAKVAELLSQHY
;
A
#
# COMPACT_ATOMS: atom_id res chain seq x y z
N MET A 1 -14.95 -18.38 1.56
CA MET A 1 -15.10 -18.12 0.11
C MET A 1 -13.88 -18.57 -0.71
N LEU A 2 -12.65 -18.16 -0.42
CA LEU A 2 -11.46 -18.64 -1.15
C LEU A 2 -11.04 -20.08 -0.77
N LYS A 3 -11.46 -20.57 0.39
CA LYS A 3 -11.07 -21.90 0.94
C LYS A 3 -11.78 -23.08 0.27
N ASP A 4 -12.82 -22.86 -0.54
CA ASP A 4 -13.64 -23.91 -1.12
C ASP A 4 -13.28 -24.24 -2.58
N LEU A 5 -12.33 -23.52 -3.16
CA LEU A 5 -11.81 -23.78 -4.50
C LEU A 5 -10.68 -24.81 -4.45
N ASN A 6 -10.65 -25.69 -5.46
CA ASN A 6 -9.51 -26.55 -5.67
C ASN A 6 -8.23 -25.70 -5.75
N PRO A 7 -7.14 -26.02 -5.04
CA PRO A 7 -5.90 -25.23 -5.02
C PRO A 7 -5.30 -24.94 -6.40
N ASP A 8 -5.51 -25.84 -7.36
CA ASP A 8 -5.03 -25.67 -8.72
C ASP A 8 -5.86 -24.63 -9.48
N ILE A 9 -7.18 -24.68 -9.34
CA ILE A 9 -8.10 -23.67 -9.89
C ILE A 9 -7.79 -22.31 -9.27
N TYR A 10 -7.56 -22.25 -7.95
CA TYR A 10 -7.22 -21.03 -7.25
C TYR A 10 -5.95 -20.39 -7.84
N ARG A 11 -4.86 -21.15 -8.00
CA ARG A 11 -3.59 -20.64 -8.56
C ARG A 11 -3.76 -20.11 -9.98
N ARG A 12 -4.52 -20.79 -10.83
CA ARG A 12 -4.80 -20.35 -12.20
C ARG A 12 -5.64 -19.07 -12.22
N LEU A 13 -6.64 -18.97 -11.35
CA LEU A 13 -7.44 -17.76 -11.20
C LEU A 13 -6.61 -16.59 -10.67
N GLU A 14 -5.76 -16.82 -9.67
CA GLU A 14 -4.87 -15.80 -9.11
C GLU A 14 -3.96 -15.19 -10.20
N ALA A 15 -3.33 -16.03 -11.00
CA ALA A 15 -2.48 -15.59 -12.11
C ALA A 15 -3.28 -14.83 -13.18
N ALA A 16 -4.45 -15.33 -13.56
CA ALA A 16 -5.30 -14.72 -14.57
C ALA A 16 -5.87 -13.36 -14.10
N VAL A 17 -6.32 -13.26 -12.86
CA VAL A 17 -6.80 -11.98 -12.28
C VAL A 17 -5.67 -10.96 -12.27
N LEU A 18 -4.47 -11.36 -11.83
CA LEU A 18 -3.32 -10.47 -11.81
C LEU A 18 -2.99 -9.97 -13.22
N GLU A 19 -2.93 -10.86 -14.20
CA GLU A 19 -2.57 -10.50 -15.58
C GLU A 19 -3.63 -9.61 -16.24
N VAL A 20 -4.91 -10.01 -16.21
CA VAL A 20 -5.99 -9.29 -16.87
C VAL A 20 -6.17 -7.88 -16.30
N PHE A 21 -6.18 -7.73 -14.98
CA PHE A 21 -6.46 -6.43 -14.33
C PHE A 21 -5.24 -5.54 -14.17
N SER A 22 -4.01 -6.05 -14.27
CA SER A 22 -2.82 -5.21 -14.29
C SER A 22 -2.55 -4.55 -15.65
N GLN A 23 -3.12 -5.11 -16.73
CA GLN A 23 -2.87 -4.66 -18.11
C GLN A 23 -4.06 -3.92 -18.74
N SER A 24 -5.24 -3.98 -18.13
CA SER A 24 -6.48 -3.44 -18.70
C SER A 24 -7.15 -2.46 -17.74
N ASP A 25 -7.90 -1.51 -18.30
CA ASP A 25 -8.88 -0.71 -17.56
C ASP A 25 -9.89 -1.62 -16.86
N PHE A 26 -10.21 -1.32 -15.60
CA PHE A 26 -11.21 -2.08 -14.83
C PHE A 26 -12.55 -2.25 -15.57
N HIS A 27 -13.01 -1.19 -16.26
CA HIS A 27 -14.28 -1.23 -16.99
C HIS A 27 -14.25 -2.09 -18.25
N LYS A 28 -13.09 -2.25 -18.87
CA LYS A 28 -12.91 -3.05 -20.08
C LYS A 28 -12.70 -4.53 -19.77
N ALA A 29 -11.98 -4.84 -18.70
CA ALA A 29 -11.75 -6.20 -18.26
C ALA A 29 -13.05 -6.88 -17.78
N SER A 30 -13.21 -8.16 -18.05
CA SER A 30 -14.38 -8.95 -17.69
C SER A 30 -14.04 -10.27 -17.02
N ILE A 31 -15.03 -10.88 -16.33
CA ILE A 31 -14.88 -12.25 -15.78
C ILE A 31 -14.63 -13.27 -16.89
N ARG A 32 -15.11 -13.00 -18.13
CA ARG A 32 -14.87 -13.91 -19.28
C ARG A 32 -13.42 -13.95 -19.67
N ASP A 33 -12.73 -12.79 -19.68
CA ASP A 33 -11.30 -12.72 -19.97
C ASP A 33 -10.50 -13.51 -18.93
N VAL A 34 -10.89 -13.39 -17.65
CA VAL A 34 -10.28 -14.18 -16.57
C VAL A 34 -10.58 -15.68 -16.73
N ALA A 35 -11.81 -16.04 -17.10
CA ALA A 35 -12.23 -17.44 -17.28
C ALA A 35 -11.43 -18.12 -18.42
N GLU A 36 -11.29 -17.43 -19.56
CA GLU A 36 -10.51 -17.88 -20.70
C GLU A 36 -9.03 -18.06 -20.31
N LYS A 37 -8.44 -17.03 -19.67
CA LYS A 37 -7.03 -17.05 -19.26
C LYS A 37 -6.72 -18.12 -18.20
N ALA A 38 -7.63 -18.31 -17.25
CA ALA A 38 -7.48 -19.31 -16.19
C ALA A 38 -7.84 -20.74 -16.65
N GLU A 39 -8.40 -20.90 -17.82
CA GLU A 39 -8.99 -22.17 -18.30
C GLU A 39 -10.01 -22.73 -17.27
N VAL A 40 -10.85 -21.85 -16.73
CA VAL A 40 -11.91 -22.17 -15.77
C VAL A 40 -13.24 -21.70 -16.34
N SER A 41 -14.30 -22.49 -16.17
CA SER A 41 -15.61 -22.09 -16.69
C SER A 41 -16.10 -20.79 -16.05
N PHE A 42 -16.69 -19.91 -16.85
CA PHE A 42 -17.35 -18.68 -16.36
C PHE A 42 -18.35 -18.99 -15.23
N THR A 43 -19.12 -20.08 -15.35
CA THR A 43 -20.09 -20.50 -14.35
C THR A 43 -19.44 -20.84 -13.01
N THR A 44 -18.27 -21.48 -13.05
CA THR A 44 -17.50 -21.78 -11.83
C THR A 44 -17.07 -20.50 -11.13
N ILE A 45 -16.50 -19.54 -11.84
CA ILE A 45 -16.06 -18.27 -11.27
C ILE A 45 -17.26 -17.49 -10.72
N TYR A 46 -18.31 -17.36 -11.52
CA TYR A 46 -19.50 -16.59 -11.15
C TYR A 46 -20.22 -17.17 -9.92
N LYS A 47 -20.26 -18.50 -9.78
CA LYS A 47 -20.83 -19.17 -8.60
C LYS A 47 -20.10 -18.80 -7.29
N HIS A 48 -18.78 -18.53 -7.36
CA HIS A 48 -17.98 -18.23 -6.17
C HIS A 48 -17.89 -16.73 -5.86
N TYR A 49 -17.90 -15.89 -6.90
CA TYR A 49 -17.61 -14.46 -6.73
C TYR A 49 -18.76 -13.53 -7.11
N GLU A 50 -19.76 -14.03 -7.85
CA GLU A 50 -20.98 -13.30 -8.25
C GLU A 50 -20.77 -12.04 -9.12
N SER A 51 -19.66 -11.32 -8.95
CA SER A 51 -19.35 -10.12 -9.74
C SER A 51 -17.84 -9.99 -10.01
N LYS A 52 -17.50 -9.12 -10.95
CA LYS A 52 -16.12 -8.76 -11.30
C LYS A 52 -15.42 -8.08 -10.12
N GLU A 53 -16.13 -7.17 -9.48
CA GLU A 53 -15.64 -6.45 -8.30
C GLU A 53 -15.27 -7.42 -7.19
N ARG A 54 -16.18 -8.30 -6.80
CA ARG A 54 -15.93 -9.30 -5.76
C ARG A 54 -14.79 -10.25 -6.10
N LEU A 55 -14.69 -10.65 -7.38
CA LEU A 55 -13.56 -11.48 -7.83
C LEU A 55 -12.23 -10.76 -7.58
N VAL A 56 -12.10 -9.52 -8.07
CA VAL A 56 -10.83 -8.78 -7.97
C VAL A 56 -10.52 -8.42 -6.52
N PHE A 57 -11.53 -7.93 -5.77
CA PHE A 57 -11.35 -7.54 -4.37
C PHE A 57 -10.89 -8.72 -3.52
N ALA A 58 -11.44 -9.91 -3.72
CA ALA A 58 -11.05 -11.11 -2.97
C ALA A 58 -9.55 -11.44 -3.15
N PHE A 59 -9.00 -11.31 -4.36
CA PHE A 59 -7.58 -11.55 -4.59
C PHE A 59 -6.71 -10.40 -4.08
N VAL A 60 -7.12 -9.15 -4.33
CA VAL A 60 -6.40 -7.98 -3.83
C VAL A 60 -6.30 -8.01 -2.30
N ASP A 61 -7.38 -8.35 -1.60
CA ASP A 61 -7.39 -8.46 -0.14
C ASP A 61 -6.42 -9.53 0.38
N VAL A 62 -6.31 -10.68 -0.30
CA VAL A 62 -5.31 -11.70 0.04
C VAL A 62 -3.89 -11.17 -0.15
N TRP A 63 -3.62 -10.51 -1.27
CA TRP A 63 -2.28 -9.96 -1.54
C TRP A 63 -1.92 -8.82 -0.57
N MET A 64 -2.88 -7.95 -0.29
CA MET A 64 -2.69 -6.85 0.66
C MET A 64 -2.60 -7.34 2.10
N GLY A 65 -3.28 -8.44 2.44
CA GLY A 65 -3.13 -9.13 3.72
C GLY A 65 -1.69 -9.60 3.94
N LYS A 66 -1.05 -10.20 2.92
CA LYS A 66 0.37 -10.60 2.98
C LYS A 66 1.30 -9.40 3.24
N LEU A 67 1.03 -8.26 2.62
CA LEU A 67 1.78 -7.02 2.90
C LEU A 67 1.56 -6.55 4.34
N THR A 68 0.31 -6.54 4.81
CA THR A 68 -0.04 -6.14 6.17
C THR A 68 0.67 -7.01 7.21
N ASP A 69 0.62 -8.33 7.05
CA ASP A 69 1.29 -9.27 7.95
C ASP A 69 2.80 -9.04 7.96
N ARG A 70 3.41 -8.87 6.78
CA ARG A 70 4.84 -8.54 6.67
C ARG A 70 5.20 -7.22 7.37
N ILE A 71 4.38 -6.19 7.25
CA ILE A 71 4.59 -4.92 7.95
C ILE A 71 4.51 -5.14 9.47
N VAL A 72 3.46 -5.80 9.96
CA VAL A 72 3.28 -6.10 11.39
C VAL A 72 4.49 -6.81 11.97
N ASP A 73 4.95 -7.88 11.30
CA ASP A 73 6.10 -8.68 11.75
C ASP A 73 7.39 -7.86 11.83
N HIS A 74 7.62 -6.94 10.89
CA HIS A 74 8.85 -6.16 10.83
C HIS A 74 8.88 -4.92 11.73
N ILE A 75 7.72 -4.40 12.13
CA ILE A 75 7.65 -3.26 13.06
C ILE A 75 7.47 -3.68 14.52
N GLN A 76 7.16 -4.95 14.77
CA GLN A 76 7.03 -5.48 16.10
C GLN A 76 8.37 -5.35 16.85
N GLY A 77 8.33 -4.78 18.06
CA GLY A 77 9.52 -4.55 18.89
C GLY A 77 10.42 -3.39 18.45
N VAL A 78 10.06 -2.65 17.40
CA VAL A 78 10.77 -1.42 17.03
C VAL A 78 10.22 -0.26 17.84
N GLU A 79 10.97 0.21 18.83
CA GLU A 79 10.56 1.30 19.72
C GLU A 79 10.65 2.67 19.04
N ASN A 80 11.70 2.92 18.27
CA ASN A 80 11.91 4.22 17.62
C ASN A 80 10.87 4.46 16.52
N LEU A 81 10.08 5.53 16.68
CA LEU A 81 8.98 5.90 15.79
C LEU A 81 9.47 6.13 14.33
N GLN A 82 10.58 6.86 14.17
CA GLN A 82 11.13 7.14 12.84
C GLN A 82 11.52 5.85 12.12
N GLU A 83 12.19 4.94 12.80
CA GLU A 83 12.60 3.65 12.25
C GLU A 83 11.38 2.76 11.94
N ARG A 84 10.35 2.81 12.77
CA ARG A 84 9.09 2.09 12.54
C ARG A 84 8.42 2.57 11.26
N LEU A 85 8.25 3.88 11.09
CA LEU A 85 7.65 4.46 9.87
C LEU A 85 8.55 4.29 8.65
N ARG A 86 9.88 4.37 8.81
CA ARG A 86 10.85 4.09 7.75
C ARG A 86 10.71 2.66 7.21
N LYS A 87 10.58 1.68 8.11
CA LYS A 87 10.36 0.28 7.73
C LYS A 87 9.02 0.10 7.00
N VAL A 88 7.95 0.71 7.48
CA VAL A 88 6.64 0.68 6.80
C VAL A 88 6.75 1.24 5.38
N PHE A 89 7.39 2.39 5.23
CA PHE A 89 7.58 3.04 3.93
C PHE A 89 8.40 2.16 2.98
N TRP A 90 9.53 1.64 3.46
CA TRP A 90 10.42 0.77 2.69
C TRP A 90 9.73 -0.52 2.26
N LEU A 91 9.02 -1.20 3.19
CA LEU A 91 8.31 -2.45 2.91
C LEU A 91 7.23 -2.30 1.85
N GLN A 92 6.54 -1.18 1.83
CA GLN A 92 5.54 -0.91 0.80
C GLN A 92 6.18 -0.73 -0.58
N LEU A 93 7.26 0.05 -0.69
CA LEU A 93 7.97 0.23 -1.95
C LEU A 93 8.56 -1.08 -2.46
N ASP A 94 9.22 -1.87 -1.58
CA ASP A 94 9.76 -3.19 -1.90
C ASP A 94 8.67 -4.16 -2.37
N TYR A 95 7.52 -4.15 -1.70
CA TYR A 95 6.41 -5.02 -2.05
C TYR A 95 5.83 -4.69 -3.43
N TYR A 96 5.57 -3.42 -3.71
CA TYR A 96 5.02 -3.01 -4.99
C TYR A 96 6.04 -3.10 -6.13
N GLU A 97 7.33 -2.91 -5.86
CA GLU A 97 8.38 -3.14 -6.86
C GLU A 97 8.44 -4.62 -7.27
N ARG A 98 8.37 -5.53 -6.30
CA ARG A 98 8.36 -6.99 -6.56
C ARG A 98 7.04 -7.50 -7.13
N HIS A 99 5.95 -6.83 -6.85
CA HIS A 99 4.60 -7.20 -7.27
C HIS A 99 3.96 -6.07 -8.10
N GLU A 100 4.65 -5.68 -9.18
CA GLU A 100 4.25 -4.57 -10.04
C GLU A 100 2.78 -4.68 -10.49
N GLY A 101 2.36 -5.87 -10.94
CA GLY A 101 0.97 -6.10 -11.38
C GLY A 101 -0.05 -5.76 -10.29
N LEU A 102 0.23 -6.10 -9.03
CA LEU A 102 -0.61 -5.72 -7.91
C LEU A 102 -0.64 -4.20 -7.70
N GLY A 103 0.53 -3.55 -7.76
CA GLY A 103 0.60 -2.09 -7.64
C GLY A 103 -0.19 -1.39 -8.74
N ARG A 104 -0.15 -1.89 -9.98
CA ARG A 104 -0.99 -1.39 -11.08
C ARG A 104 -2.47 -1.56 -10.78
N ILE A 105 -2.88 -2.72 -10.30
CA ILE A 105 -4.28 -2.95 -9.92
C ILE A 105 -4.70 -1.97 -8.84
N VAL A 106 -4.00 -1.92 -7.71
CA VAL A 106 -4.38 -1.12 -6.54
C VAL A 106 -4.36 0.39 -6.81
N PHE A 107 -3.36 0.89 -7.52
CA PHE A 107 -3.17 2.34 -7.67
C PHE A 107 -3.70 2.93 -8.98
N MET A 108 -3.96 2.09 -10.00
CA MET A 108 -4.29 2.58 -11.34
C MET A 108 -5.61 2.01 -11.88
N THR A 109 -6.03 0.83 -11.44
CA THR A 109 -7.13 0.10 -12.05
C THR A 109 -8.38 0.03 -11.19
N LEU A 110 -8.22 -0.24 -9.88
CA LEU A 110 -9.37 -0.45 -8.98
C LEU A 110 -10.24 0.79 -8.80
N PRO A 111 -11.58 0.62 -8.80
CA PRO A 111 -12.50 1.66 -8.35
C PRO A 111 -12.40 1.82 -6.83
N MET A 112 -11.42 2.59 -6.37
CA MET A 112 -11.01 2.75 -4.97
C MET A 112 -12.20 2.96 -4.03
N LYS A 113 -13.16 3.82 -4.38
CA LYS A 113 -14.34 4.08 -3.57
C LYS A 113 -15.19 2.82 -3.33
N THR A 114 -15.35 2.00 -4.36
CA THR A 114 -16.12 0.75 -4.26
C THR A 114 -15.38 -0.29 -3.42
N TRP A 115 -14.06 -0.41 -3.63
CA TRP A 115 -13.24 -1.34 -2.87
C TRP A 115 -13.17 -0.96 -1.38
N MET A 116 -12.97 0.30 -1.04
CA MET A 116 -12.93 0.77 0.36
C MET A 116 -14.27 0.58 1.10
N ALA A 117 -15.38 0.53 0.37
CA ALA A 117 -16.70 0.27 0.93
C ALA A 117 -17.01 -1.23 1.09
N ASP A 118 -16.21 -2.13 0.49
CA ASP A 118 -16.40 -3.57 0.59
C ASP A 118 -16.12 -4.07 2.01
N GLU A 119 -16.91 -5.04 2.47
CA GLU A 119 -16.79 -5.60 3.82
C GLU A 119 -15.48 -6.38 4.01
N THR A 120 -14.93 -6.93 2.93
CA THR A 120 -13.68 -7.70 2.93
C THR A 120 -12.42 -6.85 2.92
N PHE A 121 -12.53 -5.52 2.92
CA PHE A 121 -11.41 -4.58 2.78
C PHE A 121 -10.36 -4.74 3.91
N GLU A 122 -9.39 -5.61 3.69
CA GLU A 122 -8.31 -5.96 4.63
C GLU A 122 -7.38 -4.78 4.95
N GLN A 123 -7.31 -3.80 4.08
CA GLN A 123 -6.50 -2.60 4.33
C GLN A 123 -6.96 -1.80 5.56
N ARG A 124 -8.20 -1.97 6.02
CA ARG A 124 -8.67 -1.35 7.27
C ARG A 124 -7.76 -1.70 8.46
N ARG A 125 -7.31 -2.96 8.53
CA ARG A 125 -6.40 -3.42 9.59
C ARG A 125 -5.09 -2.66 9.55
N MET A 126 -4.48 -2.53 8.38
CA MET A 126 -3.23 -1.78 8.19
C MET A 126 -3.42 -0.28 8.48
N MET A 127 -4.48 0.33 7.94
CA MET A 127 -4.79 1.74 8.19
C MET A 127 -4.98 2.02 9.68
N THR A 128 -5.75 1.18 10.38
CA THR A 128 -5.97 1.32 11.83
C THR A 128 -4.66 1.22 12.62
N LEU A 129 -3.80 0.27 12.26
CA LEU A 129 -2.47 0.12 12.87
C LEU A 129 -1.61 1.37 12.65
N LEU A 130 -1.53 1.87 11.43
CA LEU A 130 -0.72 3.04 11.09
C LEU A 130 -1.25 4.31 11.75
N ILE A 131 -2.57 4.52 11.75
CA ILE A 131 -3.19 5.65 12.47
C ILE A 131 -2.84 5.61 13.96
N LYS A 132 -2.85 4.42 14.58
CA LYS A 132 -2.45 4.29 16.00
C LYS A 132 -1.00 4.70 16.21
N VAL A 133 -0.09 4.27 15.35
CA VAL A 133 1.33 4.63 15.41
C VAL A 133 1.53 6.14 15.23
N LEU A 134 0.80 6.76 14.30
CA LEU A 134 0.88 8.20 14.03
C LEU A 134 0.31 9.02 15.20
N LYS A 135 -0.83 8.60 15.77
CA LYS A 135 -1.39 9.25 16.97
C LYS A 135 -0.43 9.20 18.15
N GLN A 136 0.20 8.04 18.40
CA GLN A 136 1.22 7.94 19.41
C GLN A 136 2.36 8.95 19.17
N GLY A 137 2.84 9.09 17.94
CA GLY A 137 3.86 10.08 17.63
C GLY A 137 3.43 11.54 17.82
N GLN A 138 2.13 11.85 17.63
CA GLN A 138 1.56 13.17 17.97
C GLN A 138 1.49 13.38 19.49
N GLU A 139 1.04 12.39 20.25
CA GLU A 139 0.97 12.42 21.73
C GLU A 139 2.36 12.58 22.36
N GLU A 140 3.39 12.00 21.75
CA GLU A 140 4.79 12.15 22.14
C GLU A 140 5.41 13.50 21.70
N GLY A 141 4.67 14.35 21.00
CA GLY A 141 5.13 15.63 20.47
C GLY A 141 6.14 15.54 19.33
N ILE A 142 6.35 14.36 18.75
CA ILE A 142 7.30 14.12 17.65
C ILE A 142 6.69 14.52 16.31
N LEU A 143 5.46 14.12 16.06
CA LEU A 143 4.76 14.39 14.81
C LEU A 143 3.87 15.63 14.92
N ASN A 144 3.60 16.22 13.76
CA ASN A 144 2.73 17.39 13.63
C ASN A 144 1.33 17.09 14.17
N ASP A 145 0.90 17.82 15.17
CA ASP A 145 -0.39 17.73 15.84
C ASP A 145 -1.41 18.81 15.41
N LEU A 146 -1.03 19.67 14.46
CA LEU A 146 -1.93 20.65 13.84
C LEU A 146 -2.90 20.04 12.84
N VAL A 147 -2.69 18.77 12.47
CA VAL A 147 -3.53 18.01 11.57
C VAL A 147 -3.87 16.64 12.18
N ASP A 148 -4.98 16.05 11.78
CA ASP A 148 -5.33 14.70 12.21
C ASP A 148 -4.30 13.65 11.74
N ALA A 149 -4.14 12.58 12.51
CA ALA A 149 -3.27 11.44 12.14
C ALA A 149 -3.65 10.79 10.80
N THR A 150 -4.91 10.90 10.38
CA THR A 150 -5.38 10.47 9.06
C THR A 150 -4.73 11.28 7.94
N VAL A 151 -4.53 12.60 8.12
CA VAL A 151 -3.85 13.45 7.14
C VAL A 151 -2.36 13.08 7.04
N LEU A 152 -1.71 12.75 8.16
CA LEU A 152 -0.34 12.25 8.15
C LEU A 152 -0.25 10.89 7.43
N LEU A 153 -1.25 10.03 7.61
CA LEU A 153 -1.34 8.76 6.88
C LEU A 153 -1.52 9.01 5.37
N ASP A 154 -2.43 9.90 4.99
CA ASP A 154 -2.68 10.25 3.59
C ASP A 154 -1.41 10.83 2.94
N PHE A 155 -0.65 11.64 3.67
CA PHE A 155 0.62 12.18 3.21
C PHE A 155 1.65 11.07 2.97
N LEU A 156 1.83 10.15 3.93
CA LEU A 156 2.75 9.01 3.82
C LEU A 156 2.35 8.09 2.66
N MET A 157 1.09 7.68 2.60
CA MET A 157 0.56 6.75 1.60
C MET A 157 0.49 7.40 0.21
N GLY A 158 0.12 8.66 0.15
CA GLY A 158 0.10 9.43 -1.10
C GLY A 158 1.48 9.53 -1.72
N PHE A 159 2.54 9.65 -0.91
CA PHE A 159 3.91 9.64 -1.40
C PHE A 159 4.30 8.27 -1.98
N VAL A 160 3.95 7.17 -1.30
CA VAL A 160 4.17 5.79 -1.80
C VAL A 160 3.45 5.59 -3.14
N GLN A 161 2.15 5.90 -3.18
CA GLN A 161 1.33 5.78 -4.39
C GLN A 161 1.90 6.59 -5.56
N ARG A 162 2.24 7.86 -5.32
CA ARG A 162 2.79 8.73 -6.36
C ARG A 162 4.15 8.25 -6.83
N SER A 163 5.00 7.76 -5.93
CA SER A 163 6.32 7.22 -6.26
C SER A 163 6.20 6.01 -7.18
N PHE A 164 5.31 5.06 -6.85
CA PHE A 164 5.03 3.90 -7.69
C PHE A 164 4.48 4.32 -9.06
N PHE A 165 3.47 5.19 -9.09
CA PHE A 165 2.88 5.66 -10.35
C PHE A 165 3.95 6.28 -11.27
N MET A 166 4.79 7.18 -10.73
CA MET A 166 5.83 7.82 -11.53
C MET A 166 6.96 6.87 -11.94
N TRP A 167 7.24 5.85 -11.12
CA TRP A 167 8.19 4.80 -11.46
C TRP A 167 7.72 4.01 -12.69
N ILE A 168 6.44 3.62 -12.73
CA ILE A 168 5.83 2.99 -13.89
C ILE A 168 5.90 3.90 -15.13
N GLN A 169 5.52 5.18 -14.99
CA GLN A 169 5.49 6.14 -16.11
C GLN A 169 6.89 6.43 -16.68
N ARG A 170 7.92 6.31 -15.87
CA ARG A 170 9.34 6.48 -16.28
C ARG A 170 9.98 5.21 -16.82
N GLY A 171 9.22 4.13 -17.01
CA GLY A 171 9.71 2.87 -17.56
C GLY A 171 10.59 2.07 -16.61
N GLN A 172 10.43 2.24 -15.29
CA GLN A 172 11.06 1.39 -14.26
C GLN A 172 12.59 1.34 -14.32
N GLN A 173 13.23 2.41 -14.76
CA GLN A 173 14.67 2.46 -15.01
C GLN A 173 15.53 2.38 -13.74
N GLU A 174 14.97 2.77 -12.60
CA GLU A 174 15.65 2.80 -11.31
C GLU A 174 14.81 2.06 -10.26
N SER A 175 15.47 1.42 -9.29
CA SER A 175 14.76 0.75 -8.19
C SER A 175 14.07 1.76 -7.26
N LEU A 176 12.81 1.49 -6.92
CA LEU A 176 12.09 2.25 -5.88
C LEU A 176 12.74 2.07 -4.50
N VAL A 177 13.22 0.85 -4.23
CA VAL A 177 13.81 0.47 -2.95
C VAL A 177 15.14 1.19 -2.71
N GLU A 178 15.99 1.32 -3.74
CA GLU A 178 17.26 2.05 -3.61
C GLU A 178 17.05 3.52 -3.27
N ARG A 179 15.94 4.11 -3.70
CA ARG A 179 15.58 5.50 -3.43
C ARG A 179 14.75 5.69 -2.16
N ALA A 180 14.35 4.61 -1.50
CA ALA A 180 13.45 4.67 -0.35
C ALA A 180 13.97 5.54 0.80
N ASN A 181 15.27 5.44 1.15
CA ASN A 181 15.82 6.19 2.28
C ASN A 181 15.81 7.73 2.07
N PRO A 182 16.32 8.29 0.97
CA PRO A 182 16.23 9.72 0.74
C PRO A 182 14.77 10.20 0.61
N MET A 183 13.90 9.41 0.01
CA MET A 183 12.47 9.72 -0.11
C MET A 183 11.80 9.73 1.26
N PHE A 184 12.07 8.74 2.11
CA PHE A 184 11.55 8.73 3.48
C PHE A 184 12.07 9.92 4.28
N GLY A 185 13.33 10.32 4.12
CA GLY A 185 13.87 11.51 4.78
C GLY A 185 13.10 12.80 4.46
N MET A 186 12.57 12.93 3.24
CA MET A 186 11.68 14.05 2.86
C MET A 186 10.32 13.94 3.54
N VAL A 187 9.71 12.74 3.50
CA VAL A 187 8.41 12.46 4.13
C VAL A 187 8.49 12.69 5.62
N TRP A 188 9.52 12.15 6.29
CA TRP A 188 9.73 12.30 7.72
C TRP A 188 9.79 13.76 8.15
N ARG A 189 10.63 14.57 7.48
CA ARG A 189 10.73 16.02 7.78
C ARG A 189 9.41 16.76 7.58
N GLY A 190 8.61 16.36 6.59
CA GLY A 190 7.28 16.93 6.36
C GLY A 190 6.24 16.55 7.41
N MET A 191 6.47 15.48 8.16
CA MET A 191 5.57 14.97 9.21
C MET A 191 5.97 15.43 10.63
N LEU A 192 7.17 15.99 10.82
CA LEU A 192 7.65 16.42 12.14
C LEU A 192 6.82 17.57 12.70
N ASN A 193 6.75 17.63 14.04
CA ASN A 193 6.21 18.77 14.75
C ASN A 193 7.05 20.02 14.46
N GLN A 194 6.40 21.13 14.11
CA GLN A 194 7.04 22.36 13.69
C GLN A 194 8.00 22.89 14.78
N HIS A 195 7.65 22.77 16.04
CA HIS A 195 8.51 23.22 17.15
C HIS A 195 9.87 22.48 17.17
N LEU A 196 9.91 21.19 16.83
CA LEU A 196 11.16 20.44 16.74
C LEU A 196 12.02 20.89 15.57
N VAL A 197 11.38 21.21 14.44
CA VAL A 197 12.07 21.74 13.23
C VAL A 197 12.71 23.09 13.54
N ASP A 198 11.97 23.97 14.20
CA ASP A 198 12.46 25.32 14.55
C ASP A 198 13.59 25.27 15.59
N GLN A 199 13.48 24.40 16.61
CA GLN A 199 14.55 24.20 17.60
C GLN A 199 15.84 23.66 16.97
N ALA A 200 15.74 22.66 16.06
CA ALA A 200 16.89 22.12 15.36
C ALA A 200 17.59 23.19 14.51
N LYS A 201 16.80 24.02 13.82
CA LYS A 201 17.30 25.12 12.99
C LYS A 201 18.00 26.19 13.80
N VAL A 202 17.45 26.54 14.98
CA VAL A 202 18.08 27.47 15.93
C VAL A 202 19.40 26.90 16.46
N ALA A 203 19.43 25.62 16.84
CA ALA A 203 20.64 24.96 17.34
C ALA A 203 21.73 24.90 16.26
N GLU A 204 21.40 24.64 15.00
CA GLU A 204 22.34 24.68 13.89
C GLU A 204 22.92 26.07 13.64
N LEU A 205 22.08 27.11 13.67
CA LEU A 205 22.52 28.50 13.53
C LEU A 205 23.45 28.93 14.66
N LEU A 206 23.19 28.51 15.89
CA LEU A 206 24.05 28.80 17.04
C LEU A 206 25.40 28.08 16.95
N SER A 207 25.43 26.84 16.41
CA SER A 207 26.66 26.07 16.25
C SER A 207 27.61 26.60 15.15
N GLN A 208 27.11 27.39 14.20
CA GLN A 208 27.90 28.01 13.13
C GLN A 208 28.58 29.33 13.57
N HIS A 209 28.28 29.82 14.76
CA HIS A 209 28.79 31.12 15.26
C HIS A 209 29.75 30.93 16.46
N TYR A 210 30.16 29.69 16.73
CA TYR A 210 31.24 29.34 17.67
C TYR A 210 32.32 28.49 16.96
#